data_ab09e6126fa9a94cf8539042ff8ad6c0
#
_entry.id   ab09e6126fa9a94cf8539042ff8ad6c0
#
_cell.length_a   1.000
_cell.length_b   1.000
_cell.length_c   1.000
_cell.angle_alpha   90.00
_cell.angle_beta   90.00
_cell.angle_gamma   90.00
#
_symmetry.space_group_name_H-M   'P 1'
#
loop_
_entity.id
_entity.type
_entity.pdbx_description
1 polymer ?
#
loop_
_entity_poly.entity_id
_entity_poly.type
_entity_poly.pdbx_seq_one_letter_code
_entity_poly.pdbx_strand_id
1 'polypeptide(L)'
;MLHRIIAWLDLRAITVLLLASLMGGLALAQAVLPVPALTGRVVDQTATLTPAQVEALTAKLAAIETQRGAQIVVLLVPTTQPEDIAAYAQRVADVWKVGRRDVGDGVVIVVAKNDRRVNIQIAKSLEGAIPDVMAGRIINEQITPTFKVNDYAGGLNAAIDRLDLRIGGENLPEPTKRKGGANRASKGFDLQDMAIFLFVGVPILGAVLSAMFGRKVGAALTGGAVGGIGWWLTASLLMAGGAKYFIYPSPKPKGAQINT
;
A
#
# COMPACT_ATOMS: atom_id res chain seq x y z
N MET A 1 -17.50 -61.91 34.22
CA MET A 1 -16.47 -61.68 33.23
C MET A 1 -16.98 -60.96 31.99
N LEU A 2 -18.16 -61.25 31.51
CA LEU A 2 -18.71 -60.66 30.28
C LEU A 2 -18.88 -59.13 30.36
N HIS A 3 -19.36 -58.56 31.48
CA HIS A 3 -19.57 -57.11 31.69
C HIS A 3 -18.29 -56.26 31.59
N ARG A 4 -17.13 -56.81 31.96
CA ARG A 4 -15.82 -56.11 31.86
C ARG A 4 -15.31 -56.05 30.41
N ILE A 5 -15.64 -57.04 29.58
CA ILE A 5 -15.24 -57.11 28.17
C ILE A 5 -16.08 -56.13 27.36
N ILE A 6 -17.36 -56.00 27.63
CA ILE A 6 -18.27 -55.05 26.98
C ILE A 6 -17.86 -53.62 27.30
N ALA A 7 -17.55 -53.29 28.55
CA ALA A 7 -17.09 -51.95 28.94
C ALA A 7 -15.74 -51.54 28.27
N TRP A 8 -14.85 -52.52 27.98
CA TRP A 8 -13.60 -52.25 27.28
C TRP A 8 -13.80 -52.06 25.77
N LEU A 9 -14.77 -52.73 25.17
CA LEU A 9 -15.15 -52.57 23.78
C LEU A 9 -15.81 -51.20 23.54
N ASP A 10 -16.69 -50.76 24.45
CA ASP A 10 -17.32 -49.46 24.38
C ASP A 10 -16.32 -48.33 24.54
N LEU A 11 -15.36 -48.45 25.46
CA LEU A 11 -14.34 -47.45 25.67
C LEU A 11 -13.41 -47.30 24.45
N ARG A 12 -13.07 -48.41 23.80
CA ARG A 12 -12.25 -48.38 22.53
C ARG A 12 -13.05 -47.81 21.37
N ALA A 13 -14.34 -48.11 21.27
CA ALA A 13 -15.21 -47.55 20.24
C ALA A 13 -15.38 -46.06 20.41
N ILE A 14 -15.56 -45.59 21.64
CA ILE A 14 -15.65 -44.15 21.96
C ILE A 14 -14.32 -43.43 21.65
N THR A 15 -13.19 -44.05 21.99
CA THR A 15 -11.87 -43.43 21.68
C THR A 15 -11.64 -43.34 20.18
N VAL A 16 -11.98 -44.38 19.41
CA VAL A 16 -11.89 -44.35 17.94
C VAL A 16 -12.81 -43.32 17.32
N LEU A 17 -14.04 -43.22 17.85
CA LEU A 17 -15.01 -42.21 17.39
C LEU A 17 -14.54 -40.78 17.69
N LEU A 18 -13.96 -40.55 18.88
CA LEU A 18 -13.34 -39.27 19.28
C LEU A 18 -12.12 -38.94 18.41
N LEU A 19 -11.24 -39.90 18.13
CA LEU A 19 -10.12 -39.72 17.23
C LEU A 19 -10.59 -39.44 15.78
N ALA A 20 -11.60 -40.14 15.30
CA ALA A 20 -12.17 -39.93 13.98
C ALA A 20 -12.85 -38.55 13.86
N SER A 21 -13.52 -38.08 14.91
CA SER A 21 -14.11 -36.73 14.96
C SER A 21 -13.03 -35.64 15.03
N LEU A 22 -11.90 -35.89 15.71
CA LEU A 22 -10.77 -34.98 15.76
C LEU A 22 -10.02 -34.92 14.42
N MET A 23 -9.93 -36.03 13.69
CA MET A 23 -9.35 -36.06 12.34
C MET A 23 -10.28 -35.50 11.26
N GLY A 24 -11.60 -35.60 11.43
CA GLY A 24 -12.59 -34.99 10.54
C GLY A 24 -12.63 -33.45 10.66
N GLY A 25 -12.09 -32.88 11.73
CA GLY A 25 -11.98 -31.43 11.95
C GLY A 25 -10.78 -30.76 11.28
N LEU A 26 -9.87 -31.51 10.64
CA LEU A 26 -8.90 -30.98 9.69
C LEU A 26 -9.63 -30.69 8.35
N ALA A 27 -10.71 -29.91 8.41
CA ALA A 27 -11.24 -29.26 7.24
C ALA A 27 -10.04 -28.52 6.59
N LEU A 28 -9.66 -28.95 5.41
CA LEU A 28 -8.68 -28.28 4.57
C LEU A 28 -9.13 -26.82 4.49
N ALA A 29 -8.53 -25.97 5.32
CA ALA A 29 -8.63 -24.54 5.13
C ALA A 29 -8.03 -24.30 3.76
N GLN A 30 -8.91 -24.17 2.75
CA GLN A 30 -8.46 -23.87 1.39
C GLN A 30 -7.73 -22.55 1.47
N ALA A 31 -6.42 -22.61 1.18
CA ALA A 31 -5.58 -21.42 1.27
C ALA A 31 -6.13 -20.37 0.31
N VAL A 32 -6.46 -19.23 0.85
CA VAL A 32 -6.89 -18.04 0.09
C VAL A 32 -5.74 -17.65 -0.84
N LEU A 33 -6.04 -17.39 -2.10
CA LEU A 33 -5.03 -17.01 -3.09
C LEU A 33 -4.29 -15.72 -2.67
N PRO A 34 -2.97 -15.69 -2.75
CA PRO A 34 -2.22 -14.48 -2.41
C PRO A 34 -2.55 -13.35 -3.39
N VAL A 35 -2.54 -12.12 -2.88
CA VAL A 35 -2.65 -10.93 -3.72
C VAL A 35 -1.32 -10.74 -4.46
N PRO A 36 -1.31 -10.64 -5.80
CA PRO A 36 -0.10 -10.44 -6.57
C PRO A 36 0.51 -9.07 -6.30
N ALA A 37 1.80 -8.92 -6.59
CA ALA A 37 2.45 -7.61 -6.50
C ALA A 37 1.89 -6.65 -7.55
N LEU A 38 1.71 -5.38 -7.18
CA LEU A 38 1.30 -4.32 -8.10
C LEU A 38 2.51 -3.90 -8.96
N THR A 39 2.66 -4.53 -10.12
CA THR A 39 3.77 -4.28 -11.05
C THR A 39 3.49 -3.16 -12.05
N GLY A 40 2.23 -2.78 -12.21
CA GLY A 40 1.79 -1.75 -13.14
C GLY A 40 0.31 -1.45 -13.01
N ARG A 41 -0.22 -0.58 -13.89
CA ARG A 41 -1.67 -0.28 -13.93
C ARG A 41 -2.51 -1.43 -14.46
N VAL A 42 -1.91 -2.32 -15.25
CA VAL A 42 -2.51 -3.55 -15.74
C VAL A 42 -1.62 -4.70 -15.31
N VAL A 43 -2.17 -5.62 -14.52
CA VAL A 43 -1.50 -6.83 -14.05
C VAL A 43 -2.26 -8.02 -14.61
N ASP A 44 -1.72 -8.67 -15.62
CA ASP A 44 -2.34 -9.84 -16.27
C ASP A 44 -1.54 -11.11 -15.95
N GLN A 45 -2.07 -11.92 -15.04
CA GLN A 45 -1.51 -13.22 -14.68
C GLN A 45 -1.97 -14.36 -15.59
N THR A 46 -2.86 -14.05 -16.56
CA THR A 46 -3.51 -15.04 -17.40
C THR A 46 -3.00 -15.05 -18.83
N ALA A 47 -2.11 -14.10 -19.16
CA ALA A 47 -1.67 -13.85 -20.54
C ALA A 47 -2.85 -13.73 -21.51
N THR A 48 -3.95 -13.13 -21.08
CA THR A 48 -5.17 -12.94 -21.88
C THR A 48 -5.02 -11.75 -22.80
N LEU A 49 -4.32 -10.71 -22.37
CA LEU A 49 -4.06 -9.51 -23.16
C LEU A 49 -2.73 -9.63 -23.88
N THR A 50 -2.67 -9.17 -25.11
CA THR A 50 -1.39 -9.02 -25.81
C THR A 50 -0.56 -7.90 -25.19
N PRO A 51 0.79 -7.91 -25.33
CA PRO A 51 1.63 -6.83 -24.83
C PRO A 51 1.19 -5.45 -25.33
N ALA A 52 0.79 -5.31 -26.59
CA ALA A 52 0.29 -4.06 -27.15
C ALA A 52 -1.03 -3.59 -26.50
N GLN A 53 -1.93 -4.52 -26.14
CA GLN A 53 -3.16 -4.20 -25.43
C GLN A 53 -2.87 -3.75 -23.98
N VAL A 54 -1.93 -4.40 -23.29
CA VAL A 54 -1.48 -4.01 -21.96
C VAL A 54 -0.89 -2.60 -21.99
N GLU A 55 -0.04 -2.31 -22.97
CA GLU A 55 0.56 -0.99 -23.13
C GLU A 55 -0.50 0.09 -23.41
N ALA A 56 -1.41 -0.15 -24.33
CA ALA A 56 -2.50 0.77 -24.68
C ALA A 56 -3.41 1.07 -23.46
N LEU A 57 -3.84 0.04 -22.73
CA LEU A 57 -4.62 0.20 -21.50
C LEU A 57 -3.83 0.96 -20.43
N THR A 58 -2.55 0.64 -20.26
CA THR A 58 -1.68 1.32 -19.30
C THR A 58 -1.54 2.80 -19.61
N ALA A 59 -1.34 3.16 -20.87
CA ALA A 59 -1.26 4.55 -21.32
C ALA A 59 -2.59 5.30 -21.07
N LYS A 60 -3.72 4.68 -21.37
CA LYS A 60 -5.05 5.24 -21.11
C LYS A 60 -5.29 5.48 -19.63
N LEU A 61 -4.99 4.51 -18.78
CA LEU A 61 -5.12 4.62 -17.33
C LEU A 61 -4.20 5.70 -16.74
N ALA A 62 -2.99 5.84 -17.29
CA ALA A 62 -2.07 6.92 -16.91
C ALA A 62 -2.61 8.30 -17.31
N ALA A 63 -3.25 8.43 -18.47
CA ALA A 63 -3.86 9.68 -18.90
C ALA A 63 -5.02 10.09 -17.98
N ILE A 64 -5.89 9.16 -17.60
CA ILE A 64 -6.99 9.39 -16.65
C ILE A 64 -6.42 9.83 -15.27
N GLU A 65 -5.41 9.13 -14.74
CA GLU A 65 -4.78 9.52 -13.48
C GLU A 65 -4.20 10.94 -13.56
N THR A 66 -3.58 11.30 -14.68
CA THR A 66 -3.02 12.64 -14.88
C THR A 66 -4.11 13.73 -14.95
N GLN A 67 -5.23 13.44 -15.61
CA GLN A 67 -6.31 14.40 -15.84
C GLN A 67 -7.26 14.53 -14.65
N ARG A 68 -7.60 13.41 -14.01
CA ARG A 68 -8.62 13.32 -12.96
C ARG A 68 -8.03 13.18 -11.56
N GLY A 69 -6.78 12.73 -11.44
CA GLY A 69 -6.16 12.35 -10.18
C GLY A 69 -6.54 10.95 -9.69
N ALA A 70 -7.67 10.41 -10.13
CA ALA A 70 -8.14 9.10 -9.75
C ALA A 70 -7.28 7.99 -10.37
N GLN A 71 -6.90 7.00 -9.59
CA GLN A 71 -6.09 5.89 -10.03
C GLN A 71 -6.96 4.66 -10.30
N ILE A 72 -6.96 4.18 -11.54
CA ILE A 72 -7.64 2.94 -11.93
C ILE A 72 -6.58 1.88 -12.23
N VAL A 73 -6.78 0.67 -11.69
CA VAL A 73 -5.89 -0.48 -11.90
C VAL A 73 -6.71 -1.69 -12.31
N VAL A 74 -6.17 -2.50 -13.20
CA VAL A 74 -6.80 -3.72 -13.72
C VAL A 74 -5.97 -4.92 -13.30
N LEU A 75 -6.63 -5.94 -12.75
CA LEU A 75 -6.04 -7.23 -12.39
C LEU A 75 -6.80 -8.36 -13.07
N LEU A 76 -6.09 -9.15 -13.87
CA LEU A 76 -6.60 -10.40 -14.42
C LEU A 76 -5.94 -11.57 -13.72
N VAL A 77 -6.74 -12.45 -13.11
CA VAL A 77 -6.31 -13.68 -12.43
C VAL A 77 -7.03 -14.90 -13.03
N PRO A 78 -6.46 -16.10 -12.96
CA PRO A 78 -7.14 -17.30 -13.44
C PRO A 78 -8.44 -17.56 -12.68
N THR A 79 -8.44 -17.47 -11.37
CA THR A 79 -9.58 -17.72 -10.47
C THR A 79 -9.39 -16.95 -9.17
N THR A 80 -10.46 -16.72 -8.43
CA THR A 80 -10.41 -16.21 -7.05
C THR A 80 -10.83 -17.26 -6.04
N GLN A 81 -11.27 -18.43 -6.50
CA GLN A 81 -11.75 -19.49 -5.60
C GLN A 81 -10.64 -19.98 -4.64
N PRO A 82 -11.01 -20.29 -3.41
CA PRO A 82 -12.37 -20.43 -2.86
C PRO A 82 -13.02 -19.11 -2.42
N GLU A 83 -12.32 -18.00 -2.53
CA GLU A 83 -12.81 -16.70 -2.10
C GLU A 83 -13.78 -16.09 -3.13
N ASP A 84 -14.85 -15.44 -2.66
CA ASP A 84 -15.72 -14.66 -3.55
C ASP A 84 -14.94 -13.49 -4.17
N ILE A 85 -15.25 -13.18 -5.43
CA ILE A 85 -14.52 -12.16 -6.16
C ILE A 85 -14.60 -10.78 -5.53
N ALA A 86 -15.71 -10.42 -4.88
CA ALA A 86 -15.84 -9.13 -4.22
C ALA A 86 -14.94 -9.08 -2.97
N ALA A 87 -14.88 -10.15 -2.19
CA ALA A 87 -13.97 -10.25 -1.04
C ALA A 87 -12.51 -10.21 -1.49
N TYR A 88 -12.15 -10.94 -2.54
CA TYR A 88 -10.82 -10.90 -3.14
C TYR A 88 -10.46 -9.48 -3.64
N ALA A 89 -11.36 -8.81 -4.37
CA ALA A 89 -11.15 -7.46 -4.87
C ALA A 89 -10.95 -6.43 -3.75
N GLN A 90 -11.74 -6.55 -2.67
CA GLN A 90 -11.56 -5.71 -1.48
C GLN A 90 -10.15 -5.92 -0.88
N ARG A 91 -9.72 -7.16 -0.72
CA ARG A 91 -8.39 -7.49 -0.20
C ARG A 91 -7.26 -7.00 -1.11
N VAL A 92 -7.44 -7.07 -2.44
CA VAL A 92 -6.51 -6.49 -3.41
C VAL A 92 -6.43 -4.97 -3.23
N ALA A 93 -7.58 -4.29 -3.10
CA ALA A 93 -7.61 -2.84 -2.86
C ALA A 93 -6.92 -2.44 -1.57
N ASP A 94 -7.12 -3.21 -0.48
CA ASP A 94 -6.49 -2.98 0.83
C ASP A 94 -4.97 -3.18 0.81
N VAL A 95 -4.48 -4.17 0.05
CA VAL A 95 -3.04 -4.46 -0.08
C VAL A 95 -2.36 -3.45 -1.01
N TRP A 96 -2.96 -3.16 -2.15
CA TRP A 96 -2.39 -2.28 -3.16
C TRP A 96 -2.51 -0.80 -2.82
N LYS A 97 -3.53 -0.43 -2.01
CA LYS A 97 -3.83 0.96 -1.61
C LYS A 97 -3.88 1.88 -2.82
N VAL A 98 -4.66 1.47 -3.82
CA VAL A 98 -4.83 2.19 -5.08
C VAL A 98 -5.52 3.53 -4.81
N GLY A 99 -5.05 4.59 -5.49
CA GLY A 99 -5.55 5.96 -5.31
C GLY A 99 -4.64 6.82 -4.44
N ARG A 100 -4.98 8.12 -4.38
CA ARG A 100 -4.26 9.08 -3.53
C ARG A 100 -4.61 8.82 -2.06
N ARG A 101 -3.60 8.71 -1.20
CA ARG A 101 -3.77 8.35 0.22
C ARG A 101 -4.71 9.30 0.96
N ASP A 102 -4.63 10.60 0.66
CA ASP A 102 -5.39 11.64 1.36
C ASP A 102 -6.79 11.84 0.77
N VAL A 103 -7.04 11.32 -0.45
CA VAL A 103 -8.32 11.46 -1.16
C VAL A 103 -9.09 10.14 -1.15
N GLY A 104 -8.40 9.01 -1.35
CA GLY A 104 -9.03 7.69 -1.45
C GLY A 104 -9.81 7.51 -2.76
N ASP A 105 -9.22 7.90 -3.90
CA ASP A 105 -9.82 7.93 -5.21
C ASP A 105 -9.32 6.80 -6.14
N GLY A 106 -9.21 5.61 -5.58
CA GLY A 106 -8.80 4.40 -6.28
C GLY A 106 -9.96 3.59 -6.85
N VAL A 107 -9.71 2.92 -7.97
CA VAL A 107 -10.60 1.91 -8.56
C VAL A 107 -9.78 0.69 -8.91
N VAL A 108 -10.24 -0.49 -8.51
CA VAL A 108 -9.62 -1.77 -8.88
C VAL A 108 -10.63 -2.62 -9.66
N ILE A 109 -10.30 -2.96 -10.89
CA ILE A 109 -11.08 -3.89 -11.72
C ILE A 109 -10.41 -5.26 -11.59
N VAL A 110 -11.11 -6.23 -11.03
CA VAL A 110 -10.64 -7.62 -10.91
C VAL A 110 -11.42 -8.51 -11.87
N VAL A 111 -10.70 -9.26 -12.68
CA VAL A 111 -11.25 -10.23 -13.62
C VAL A 111 -10.75 -11.62 -13.25
N ALA A 112 -11.65 -12.50 -12.82
CA ALA A 112 -11.39 -13.92 -12.61
C ALA A 112 -11.81 -14.69 -13.88
N LYS A 113 -10.83 -14.95 -14.77
CA LYS A 113 -11.09 -15.44 -16.13
C LYS A 113 -11.84 -16.77 -16.17
N ASN A 114 -11.36 -17.76 -15.41
CA ASN A 114 -11.93 -19.10 -15.40
C ASN A 114 -13.29 -19.14 -14.71
N ASP A 115 -13.47 -18.28 -13.69
CA ASP A 115 -14.72 -18.14 -12.95
C ASP A 115 -15.77 -17.35 -13.73
N ARG A 116 -15.36 -16.67 -14.82
CA ARG A 116 -16.17 -15.74 -15.62
C ARG A 116 -16.83 -14.67 -14.76
N ARG A 117 -16.09 -14.17 -13.79
CA ARG A 117 -16.54 -13.14 -12.85
C ARG A 117 -15.67 -11.89 -12.95
N VAL A 118 -16.31 -10.76 -12.74
CA VAL A 118 -15.67 -9.46 -12.67
C VAL A 118 -16.19 -8.69 -11.48
N ASN A 119 -15.31 -7.95 -10.82
CA ASN A 119 -15.67 -7.00 -9.77
C ASN A 119 -14.98 -5.66 -10.04
N ILE A 120 -15.67 -4.57 -9.76
CA ILE A 120 -15.11 -3.22 -9.76
C ILE A 120 -15.20 -2.71 -8.33
N GLN A 121 -14.05 -2.66 -7.66
CA GLN A 121 -13.93 -2.15 -6.30
C GLN A 121 -13.66 -0.65 -6.35
N ILE A 122 -14.52 0.13 -5.73
CA ILE A 122 -14.50 1.59 -5.72
C ILE A 122 -14.04 2.07 -4.35
N ALA A 123 -13.11 3.02 -4.32
CA ALA A 123 -12.72 3.67 -3.07
C ALA A 123 -13.77 4.70 -2.64
N LYS A 124 -13.85 4.94 -1.34
CA LYS A 124 -14.92 5.71 -0.68
C LYS A 124 -15.21 7.08 -1.28
N SER A 125 -14.19 7.81 -1.73
CA SER A 125 -14.40 9.15 -2.30
C SER A 125 -15.08 9.14 -3.67
N LEU A 126 -15.09 7.99 -4.35
CA LEU A 126 -15.71 7.81 -5.66
C LEU A 126 -17.09 7.14 -5.59
N GLU A 127 -17.55 6.71 -4.41
CA GLU A 127 -18.86 6.06 -4.24
C GLU A 127 -20.02 6.97 -4.65
N GLY A 128 -19.87 8.30 -4.48
CA GLY A 128 -20.84 9.28 -4.94
C GLY A 128 -21.00 9.28 -6.47
N ALA A 129 -19.89 9.23 -7.20
CA ALA A 129 -19.88 9.21 -8.67
C ALA A 129 -20.21 7.83 -9.24
N ILE A 130 -19.74 6.77 -8.57
CA ILE A 130 -19.84 5.38 -9.01
C ILE A 130 -20.37 4.51 -7.87
N PRO A 131 -21.66 4.60 -7.55
CA PRO A 131 -22.29 3.67 -6.60
C PRO A 131 -22.21 2.22 -7.10
N ASP A 132 -22.30 1.24 -6.20
CA ASP A 132 -22.24 -0.21 -6.54
C ASP A 132 -23.19 -0.62 -7.67
N VAL A 133 -24.40 -0.06 -7.68
CA VAL A 133 -25.37 -0.29 -8.76
C VAL A 133 -24.81 0.16 -10.11
N MET A 134 -24.06 1.24 -10.15
CA MET A 134 -23.43 1.74 -11.37
C MET A 134 -22.24 0.86 -11.78
N ALA A 135 -21.42 0.43 -10.82
CA ALA A 135 -20.34 -0.53 -11.07
C ALA A 135 -20.90 -1.84 -11.66
N GLY A 136 -21.96 -2.38 -11.08
CA GLY A 136 -22.68 -3.53 -11.60
C GLY A 136 -23.25 -3.33 -13.02
N ARG A 137 -23.77 -2.13 -13.31
CA ARG A 137 -24.25 -1.78 -14.65
C ARG A 137 -23.12 -1.73 -15.68
N ILE A 138 -21.97 -1.13 -15.34
CA ILE A 138 -20.77 -1.10 -16.19
C ILE A 138 -20.32 -2.52 -16.51
N ILE A 139 -20.28 -3.41 -15.53
CA ILE A 139 -19.93 -4.82 -15.73
C ILE A 139 -20.89 -5.47 -16.72
N ASN A 140 -22.20 -5.31 -16.52
CA ASN A 140 -23.22 -5.99 -17.31
C ASN A 140 -23.35 -5.45 -18.73
N GLU A 141 -23.18 -4.14 -18.94
CA GLU A 141 -23.39 -3.48 -20.22
C GLU A 141 -22.11 -3.41 -21.08
N GLN A 142 -20.93 -3.26 -20.46
CA GLN A 142 -19.68 -3.04 -21.18
C GLN A 142 -18.77 -4.28 -21.17
N ILE A 143 -18.63 -4.94 -20.01
CA ILE A 143 -17.65 -6.02 -19.86
C ILE A 143 -18.25 -7.37 -20.28
N THR A 144 -19.41 -7.73 -19.73
CA THR A 144 -19.98 -9.06 -19.92
C THR A 144 -20.26 -9.42 -21.39
N PRO A 145 -20.80 -8.53 -22.25
CA PRO A 145 -21.06 -8.87 -23.67
C PRO A 145 -19.77 -9.11 -24.44
N THR A 146 -18.75 -8.29 -24.23
CA THR A 146 -17.46 -8.37 -24.94
C THR A 146 -16.64 -9.57 -24.50
N PHE A 147 -16.65 -9.90 -23.20
CA PHE A 147 -15.96 -11.07 -22.67
C PHE A 147 -16.58 -12.39 -23.16
N LYS A 148 -17.88 -12.43 -23.44
CA LYS A 148 -18.53 -13.60 -24.06
C LYS A 148 -18.00 -13.94 -25.43
N VAL A 149 -17.50 -12.94 -26.16
CA VAL A 149 -16.85 -13.12 -27.47
C VAL A 149 -15.34 -13.08 -27.39
N ASN A 150 -14.77 -13.24 -26.18
CA ASN A 150 -13.34 -13.21 -25.87
C ASN A 150 -12.63 -11.86 -26.18
N ASP A 151 -13.37 -10.78 -26.35
CA ASP A 151 -12.81 -9.44 -26.48
C ASP A 151 -12.60 -8.79 -25.08
N TYR A 152 -11.58 -9.25 -24.37
CA TYR A 152 -11.25 -8.74 -23.05
C TYR A 152 -10.74 -7.29 -23.09
N ALA A 153 -9.93 -6.96 -24.10
CA ALA A 153 -9.38 -5.62 -24.23
C ALA A 153 -10.46 -4.59 -24.56
N GLY A 154 -11.37 -4.91 -25.47
CA GLY A 154 -12.51 -4.04 -25.82
C GLY A 154 -13.42 -3.79 -24.63
N GLY A 155 -13.76 -4.85 -23.87
CA GLY A 155 -14.59 -4.72 -22.68
C GLY A 155 -13.97 -3.88 -21.59
N LEU A 156 -12.68 -4.07 -21.33
CA LEU A 156 -11.94 -3.26 -20.36
C LEU A 156 -11.85 -1.79 -20.81
N ASN A 157 -11.57 -1.56 -22.10
CA ASN A 157 -11.54 -0.21 -22.65
C ASN A 157 -12.88 0.52 -22.48
N ALA A 158 -13.99 -0.13 -22.83
CA ALA A 158 -15.33 0.44 -22.70
C ALA A 158 -15.70 0.71 -21.23
N ALA A 159 -15.35 -0.21 -20.32
CA ALA A 159 -15.57 0.00 -18.89
C ALA A 159 -14.75 1.17 -18.35
N ILE A 160 -13.48 1.29 -18.72
CA ILE A 160 -12.60 2.38 -18.32
C ILE A 160 -13.14 3.73 -18.81
N ASP A 161 -13.66 3.80 -20.06
CA ASP A 161 -14.28 5.03 -20.59
C ASP A 161 -15.51 5.45 -19.77
N ARG A 162 -16.32 4.47 -19.38
CA ARG A 162 -17.50 4.74 -18.53
C ARG A 162 -17.11 5.19 -17.13
N LEU A 163 -16.06 4.62 -16.55
CA LEU A 163 -15.51 5.05 -15.26
C LEU A 163 -14.96 6.47 -15.36
N ASP A 164 -14.17 6.80 -16.39
CA ASP A 164 -13.63 8.16 -16.60
C ASP A 164 -14.74 9.20 -16.72
N LEU A 165 -15.79 8.92 -17.49
CA LEU A 165 -16.93 9.82 -17.63
C LEU A 165 -17.62 10.09 -16.29
N ARG A 166 -17.71 9.09 -15.41
CA ARG A 166 -18.32 9.24 -14.09
C ARG A 166 -17.41 10.01 -13.12
N ILE A 167 -16.14 9.67 -13.10
CA ILE A 167 -15.13 10.36 -12.29
C ILE A 167 -15.03 11.83 -12.70
N GLY A 168 -15.15 12.14 -13.99
CA GLY A 168 -15.08 13.50 -14.51
C GLY A 168 -16.25 14.41 -14.07
N GLY A 169 -17.37 13.84 -13.62
CA GLY A 169 -18.48 14.56 -13.01
C GLY A 169 -18.37 14.80 -11.50
N GLU A 170 -17.35 14.25 -10.85
CA GLU A 170 -17.13 14.39 -9.41
C GLU A 170 -16.17 15.56 -9.12
N ASN A 171 -16.47 16.33 -8.04
CA ASN A 171 -15.59 17.41 -7.57
C ASN A 171 -14.40 16.85 -6.76
N LEU A 172 -13.56 16.07 -7.42
CA LEU A 172 -12.31 15.59 -6.80
C LEU A 172 -11.29 16.72 -6.67
N PRO A 173 -10.46 16.74 -5.61
CA PRO A 173 -9.35 17.69 -5.52
C PRO A 173 -8.44 17.57 -6.75
N GLU A 174 -8.04 18.73 -7.31
CA GLU A 174 -7.17 18.74 -8.49
C GLU A 174 -5.94 17.83 -8.32
N PRO A 175 -5.51 17.14 -9.40
CA PRO A 175 -4.29 16.36 -9.37
C PRO A 175 -3.12 17.29 -9.06
N THR A 176 -2.54 17.17 -7.88
CA THR A 176 -1.25 17.83 -7.63
C THR A 176 -0.25 17.29 -8.64
N LYS A 177 0.23 18.15 -9.56
CA LYS A 177 1.30 17.80 -10.49
C LYS A 177 2.42 17.15 -9.67
N ARG A 178 2.56 15.83 -9.77
CA ARG A 178 3.74 15.14 -9.25
C ARG A 178 4.94 15.82 -9.90
N LYS A 179 5.61 16.71 -9.17
CA LYS A 179 6.99 17.07 -9.51
C LYS A 179 7.73 15.75 -9.65
N GLY A 180 8.20 15.51 -10.86
CA GLY A 180 8.74 14.24 -11.33
C GLY A 180 9.56 13.53 -10.28
N GLY A 181 9.37 12.23 -10.19
CA GLY A 181 10.02 11.37 -9.20
C GLY A 181 11.51 11.54 -9.14
N ALA A 182 11.91 12.34 -8.18
CA ALA A 182 13.28 12.38 -7.67
C ALA A 182 13.12 12.41 -6.15
N ASN A 183 13.67 11.38 -5.53
CA ASN A 183 13.88 11.22 -4.10
C ASN A 183 12.68 10.68 -3.27
N ARG A 184 12.49 9.36 -3.35
CA ARG A 184 12.41 8.56 -2.13
C ARG A 184 13.82 8.42 -1.53
N ALA A 185 14.57 9.49 -1.48
CA ALA A 185 15.70 9.61 -0.59
C ALA A 185 15.15 10.21 0.69
N SER A 186 15.13 9.41 1.75
CA SER A 186 15.05 9.80 3.15
C SER A 186 14.28 11.12 3.39
N LYS A 187 13.04 11.05 3.87
CA LYS A 187 12.60 12.09 4.79
C LYS A 187 13.66 12.14 5.89
N GLY A 188 14.62 13.05 5.75
CA GLY A 188 15.45 13.44 6.85
C GLY A 188 14.51 13.76 8.01
N PHE A 189 14.86 13.33 9.19
CA PHE A 189 14.15 13.64 10.41
C PHE A 189 13.82 15.14 10.40
N ASP A 190 12.52 15.46 10.33
CA ASP A 190 12.09 16.84 10.40
C ASP A 190 12.46 17.37 11.78
N LEU A 191 12.86 18.63 11.88
CA LEU A 191 13.21 19.27 13.17
C LEU A 191 12.07 19.08 14.19
N GLN A 192 10.83 19.02 13.74
CA GLN A 192 9.65 18.78 14.56
C GLN A 192 9.60 17.33 15.06
N ASP A 193 9.90 16.34 14.20
CA ASP A 193 9.97 14.93 14.58
C ASP A 193 11.13 14.68 15.55
N MET A 194 12.26 15.38 15.37
CA MET A 194 13.42 15.31 16.27
C MET A 194 13.11 15.95 17.62
N ALA A 195 12.35 17.01 17.67
CA ALA A 195 11.92 17.62 18.92
C ALA A 195 10.97 16.68 19.71
N ILE A 196 10.00 16.06 19.05
CA ILE A 196 9.09 15.08 19.65
C ILE A 196 9.89 13.87 20.17
N PHE A 197 10.83 13.35 19.40
CA PHE A 197 11.69 12.25 19.82
C PHE A 197 12.54 12.59 21.05
N LEU A 198 13.13 13.79 21.09
CA LEU A 198 13.96 14.26 22.21
C LEU A 198 13.13 14.54 23.49
N PHE A 199 12.01 15.22 23.37
CA PHE A 199 11.22 15.64 24.53
C PHE A 199 10.27 14.57 25.07
N VAL A 200 9.84 13.62 24.24
CA VAL A 200 8.91 12.56 24.63
C VAL A 200 9.59 11.19 24.61
N GLY A 201 10.34 10.86 23.57
CA GLY A 201 10.94 9.54 23.38
C GLY A 201 12.07 9.26 24.37
N VAL A 202 12.97 10.23 24.60
CA VAL A 202 14.12 10.05 25.50
C VAL A 202 13.72 9.88 26.97
N PRO A 203 12.79 10.67 27.55
CA PRO A 203 12.30 10.45 28.90
C PRO A 203 11.59 9.11 29.08
N ILE A 204 10.80 8.67 28.13
CA ILE A 204 10.11 7.37 28.18
C ILE A 204 11.13 6.23 28.16
N LEU A 205 12.11 6.29 27.25
CA LEU A 205 13.19 5.30 27.19
C LEU A 205 14.02 5.26 28.46
N GLY A 206 14.30 6.43 29.02
CA GLY A 206 14.99 6.57 30.31
C GLY A 206 14.21 5.96 31.47
N ALA A 207 12.88 6.14 31.49
CA ALA A 207 12.01 5.55 32.52
C ALA A 207 11.98 4.01 32.39
N VAL A 208 11.89 3.47 31.20
CA VAL A 208 11.91 2.03 30.94
C VAL A 208 13.26 1.42 31.33
N LEU A 209 14.36 2.03 30.91
CA LEU A 209 15.71 1.55 31.27
C LEU A 209 15.98 1.62 32.76
N SER A 210 15.51 2.67 33.44
CA SER A 210 15.67 2.78 34.91
C SER A 210 14.81 1.76 35.67
N ALA A 211 13.67 1.35 35.11
CA ALA A 211 12.83 0.28 35.67
C ALA A 211 13.47 -1.10 35.53
N MET A 212 14.17 -1.34 34.41
CA MET A 212 14.79 -2.66 34.11
C MET A 212 16.16 -2.82 34.78
N PHE A 213 17.00 -1.78 34.84
CA PHE A 213 18.40 -1.86 35.26
C PHE A 213 18.70 -1.10 36.60
N GLY A 214 17.68 -0.53 37.19
CA GLY A 214 17.80 0.26 38.40
C GLY A 214 18.24 1.72 38.17
N ARG A 215 17.84 2.61 39.09
CA ARG A 215 17.97 4.08 38.93
C ARG A 215 19.39 4.57 38.64
N LYS A 216 20.44 3.92 39.20
CA LYS A 216 21.82 4.36 39.01
C LYS A 216 22.37 4.05 37.63
N VAL A 217 22.04 2.87 37.05
CA VAL A 217 22.52 2.42 35.73
C VAL A 217 21.73 3.10 34.65
N GLY A 218 20.40 3.22 34.79
CA GLY A 218 19.54 3.89 33.83
C GLY A 218 19.91 5.38 33.63
N ALA A 219 20.20 6.10 34.73
CA ALA A 219 20.62 7.49 34.67
C ALA A 219 21.98 7.68 33.98
N ALA A 220 22.96 6.78 34.23
CA ALA A 220 24.27 6.83 33.59
C ALA A 220 24.20 6.57 32.07
N LEU A 221 23.38 5.60 31.63
CA LEU A 221 23.19 5.28 30.21
C LEU A 221 22.45 6.40 29.46
N THR A 222 21.41 6.95 30.08
CA THR A 222 20.63 8.04 29.43
C THR A 222 21.41 9.33 29.38
N GLY A 223 22.11 9.70 30.48
CA GLY A 223 22.97 10.88 30.56
C GLY A 223 24.17 10.81 29.60
N GLY A 224 24.81 9.63 29.52
CA GLY A 224 25.92 9.39 28.58
C GLY A 224 25.53 9.49 27.10
N ALA A 225 24.36 8.94 26.73
CA ALA A 225 23.89 9.01 25.35
C ALA A 225 23.50 10.44 24.96
N VAL A 226 22.77 11.16 25.81
CA VAL A 226 22.36 12.55 25.53
C VAL A 226 23.58 13.50 25.55
N GLY A 227 24.50 13.32 26.47
CA GLY A 227 25.75 14.11 26.53
C GLY A 227 26.66 13.85 25.33
N GLY A 228 26.79 12.62 24.88
CA GLY A 228 27.58 12.23 23.68
C GLY A 228 27.03 12.82 22.40
N ILE A 229 25.71 12.75 22.21
CA ILE A 229 25.04 13.33 21.03
C ILE A 229 25.15 14.86 21.04
N GLY A 230 24.94 15.49 22.20
CA GLY A 230 25.10 16.94 22.37
C GLY A 230 26.51 17.42 22.05
N TRP A 231 27.52 16.72 22.52
CA TRP A 231 28.93 17.01 22.21
C TRP A 231 29.23 16.87 20.72
N TRP A 232 28.77 15.81 20.09
CA TRP A 232 28.99 15.56 18.65
C TRP A 232 28.32 16.62 17.77
N LEU A 233 27.11 17.05 18.09
CA LEU A 233 26.39 18.13 17.39
C LEU A 233 27.10 19.48 17.53
N THR A 234 27.57 19.80 18.74
CA THR A 234 28.28 21.08 19.01
C THR A 234 29.63 21.12 18.31
N ALA A 235 30.38 20.01 18.30
CA ALA A 235 31.63 19.88 17.58
C ALA A 235 31.46 20.01 16.06
N SER A 236 30.39 19.39 15.51
CA SER A 236 30.03 19.48 14.07
C SER A 236 29.67 20.90 13.65
N LEU A 237 28.92 21.64 14.47
CA LEU A 237 28.55 23.04 14.20
C LEU A 237 29.75 23.98 14.23
N LEU A 238 30.69 23.78 15.17
CA LEU A 238 31.95 24.56 15.23
C LEU A 238 32.85 24.31 14.01
N MET A 239 32.94 23.05 13.53
CA MET A 239 33.68 22.73 12.32
C MET A 239 33.03 23.33 11.05
N ALA A 240 31.70 23.27 10.93
CA ALA A 240 30.96 23.85 9.79
C ALA A 240 31.00 25.39 9.79
N GLY A 241 30.96 26.03 10.96
CA GLY A 241 31.08 27.49 11.12
C GLY A 241 32.51 28.01 10.84
N GLY A 242 33.54 27.26 11.29
CA GLY A 242 34.95 27.60 11.05
C GLY A 242 35.35 27.56 9.56
N ALA A 243 34.81 26.60 8.81
CA ALA A 243 35.10 26.48 7.39
C ALA A 243 34.59 27.67 6.54
N LYS A 244 33.49 28.30 6.95
CA LYS A 244 32.98 29.51 6.24
C LYS A 244 33.83 30.74 6.44
N TYR A 245 34.53 30.86 7.55
CA TYR A 245 35.42 32.01 7.81
C TYR A 245 36.75 31.91 7.06
N PHE A 246 37.19 30.71 6.65
CA PHE A 246 38.46 30.49 5.98
C PHE A 246 38.38 30.55 4.46
N ILE A 247 37.23 30.57 3.83
CA ILE A 247 37.03 30.47 2.38
C ILE A 247 36.66 31.80 1.72
N TYR A 248 36.40 32.89 2.51
CA TYR A 248 36.15 34.22 1.91
C TYR A 248 37.39 35.11 2.04
N PRO A 249 38.20 35.28 0.97
CA PRO A 249 39.21 36.31 0.94
C PRO A 249 38.53 37.68 0.85
N SER A 250 38.92 38.59 1.76
CA SER A 250 38.42 39.97 1.80
C SER A 250 38.62 40.67 0.42
N PRO A 251 37.63 41.46 -0.05
CA PRO A 251 37.77 42.20 -1.29
C PRO A 251 38.88 43.26 -1.16
N LYS A 252 39.83 43.24 -2.11
CA LYS A 252 40.87 44.28 -2.23
C LYS A 252 40.22 45.67 -2.44
N PRO A 253 40.70 46.75 -1.80
CA PRO A 253 40.21 48.09 -2.04
C PRO A 253 40.57 48.53 -3.46
N LYS A 254 39.57 49.03 -4.19
CA LYS A 254 39.75 49.66 -5.52
C LYS A 254 40.64 50.92 -5.37
N GLY A 255 41.80 50.87 -6.01
CA GLY A 255 42.68 52.03 -6.09
C GLY A 255 42.00 53.20 -6.78
N ALA A 256 42.16 54.38 -6.18
CA ALA A 256 41.75 55.65 -6.74
C ALA A 256 42.61 55.95 -7.99
N GLN A 257 41.98 56.20 -9.13
CA GLN A 257 42.66 56.77 -10.32
C GLN A 257 42.75 58.28 -10.11
N ILE A 258 43.97 58.74 -10.10
CA ILE A 258 44.30 60.19 -10.15
C ILE A 258 44.44 60.56 -11.64
N ASN A 259 43.50 61.39 -12.12
CA ASN A 259 43.67 62.08 -13.44
C ASN A 259 44.69 63.19 -13.32
N THR A 260 45.71 63.17 -14.17
CA THR A 260 46.47 64.36 -14.65
C THR A 260 46.38 64.36 -16.16
#